data_cf6ce2622e7c4304ff510509d6cb47d7
#
_entry.id   cf6ce2622e7c4304ff510509d6cb47d7
#
_cell.length_a   1.000
_cell.length_b   1.000
_cell.length_c   1.000
_cell.angle_alpha   90.00
_cell.angle_beta   90.00
_cell.angle_gamma   90.00
#
_symmetry.space_group_name_H-M   'P 1'
#
loop_
_entity.id
_entity.type
_entity.pdbx_description
1 polymer ?
#
loop_
_entity_poly.entity_id
_entity_poly.type
_entity_poly.pdbx_seq_one_letter_code
_entity_poly.pdbx_strand_id
1 'polypeptide(L)'
;MLEQVLMNIRNWFTVDGGIHSGTFTIKDGGITLPFLADGQYFRICGSVFNDGLHQYPATDLADEEFSGTIWELAIPPAVVDLADEIGAWQEKNGEASASPYQSESFGGYSYSKATDAETGGAVTWKSAFKQQLSAWRKI
;
A
#
# COMPACT_ATOMS: atom_id res chain seq x y z
N MET A 1 0.93 -0.30 4.84
CA MET A 1 2.09 -0.52 3.97
C MET A 1 1.76 -1.25 2.68
N LEU A 2 0.82 -2.18 2.71
CA LEU A 2 0.48 -2.95 1.50
C LEU A 2 0.05 -2.07 0.34
N GLU A 3 -0.82 -1.10 0.60
CA GLU A 3 -1.25 -0.19 -0.46
C GLU A 3 -0.08 0.57 -1.07
N GLN A 4 0.84 1.02 -0.24
CA GLN A 4 2.02 1.74 -0.71
C GLN A 4 2.91 0.86 -1.57
N VAL A 5 3.03 -0.42 -1.21
CA VAL A 5 3.79 -1.38 -2.00
C VAL A 5 3.13 -1.57 -3.37
N LEU A 6 1.82 -1.77 -3.40
CA LEU A 6 1.10 -1.97 -4.65
C LEU A 6 1.23 -0.76 -5.57
N MET A 7 1.17 0.43 -5.00
CA MET A 7 1.36 1.66 -5.78
C MET A 7 2.77 1.74 -6.33
N ASN A 8 3.76 1.38 -5.53
CA ASN A 8 5.15 1.45 -5.95
C ASN A 8 5.45 0.48 -7.10
N ILE A 9 4.96 -0.75 -7.00
CA ILE A 9 5.20 -1.75 -8.06
C ILE A 9 4.23 -1.59 -9.22
N ARG A 10 3.27 -0.69 -9.11
CA ARG A 10 2.27 -0.43 -10.14
C ARG A 10 1.50 -1.69 -10.53
N ASN A 11 1.24 -2.54 -9.55
CA ASN A 11 0.59 -3.81 -9.79
C ASN A 11 -0.39 -4.06 -8.65
N TRP A 12 -1.68 -3.96 -8.96
CA TRP A 12 -2.73 -4.17 -7.97
C TRP A 12 -3.26 -5.59 -8.00
N PHE A 13 -2.73 -6.44 -8.90
CA PHE A 13 -3.15 -7.83 -9.04
C PHE A 13 -4.66 -7.94 -9.27
N THR A 14 -5.17 -7.07 -10.13
CA THR A 14 -6.60 -7.01 -10.43
C THR A 14 -7.04 -8.30 -11.13
N VAL A 15 -8.12 -8.88 -10.65
CA VAL A 15 -8.69 -10.08 -11.25
C VAL A 15 -9.21 -9.73 -12.65
N ASP A 16 -9.03 -10.65 -13.59
CA ASP A 16 -9.52 -10.47 -14.96
C ASP A 16 -11.04 -10.29 -14.92
N GLY A 17 -11.53 -9.20 -15.49
CA GLY A 17 -12.94 -8.89 -15.42
C GLY A 17 -13.42 -8.45 -14.04
N GLY A 18 -12.49 -8.14 -13.13
CA GLY A 18 -12.84 -7.84 -11.75
C GLY A 18 -13.06 -6.37 -11.46
N ILE A 19 -13.19 -5.51 -12.46
CA ILE A 19 -13.48 -4.11 -12.23
C ILE A 19 -14.97 -3.89 -12.40
N HIS A 20 -15.66 -3.52 -11.31
CA HIS A 20 -17.10 -3.35 -11.29
C HIS A 20 -17.45 -1.88 -11.16
N SER A 21 -18.16 -1.34 -12.14
CA SER A 21 -18.59 0.06 -12.15
C SER A 21 -20.04 0.15 -11.73
N GLY A 22 -20.37 1.20 -11.00
CA GLY A 22 -21.75 1.43 -10.62
C GLY A 22 -21.86 2.38 -9.44
N THR A 23 -23.05 2.39 -8.84
CA THR A 23 -23.32 3.15 -7.64
C THR A 23 -23.33 2.19 -6.46
N PHE A 24 -22.54 2.52 -5.43
CA PHE A 24 -22.39 1.68 -4.27
C PHE A 24 -22.76 2.45 -3.01
N THR A 25 -23.35 1.76 -2.04
CA THR A 25 -23.78 2.36 -0.79
C THR A 25 -23.01 1.73 0.36
N ILE A 26 -22.40 2.56 1.19
CA ILE A 26 -21.71 2.15 2.41
C ILE A 26 -22.57 2.59 3.58
N LYS A 27 -22.95 1.64 4.43
CA LYS A 27 -23.81 1.90 5.57
C LYS A 27 -23.28 1.17 6.79
N ASP A 28 -23.28 1.87 7.92
CA ASP A 28 -22.79 1.32 9.21
C ASP A 28 -21.36 0.80 9.09
N GLY A 29 -20.55 1.50 8.30
CA GLY A 29 -19.14 1.17 8.13
C GLY A 29 -18.87 0.04 7.17
N GLY A 30 -19.91 -0.56 6.56
CA GLY A 30 -19.75 -1.72 5.71
C GLY A 30 -20.35 -1.58 4.34
N ILE A 31 -19.88 -2.42 3.45
CA ILE A 31 -20.38 -2.49 2.08
C ILE A 31 -20.57 -3.97 1.73
N THR A 32 -21.72 -4.30 1.12
CA THR A 32 -21.99 -5.65 0.71
C THR A 32 -21.63 -5.85 -0.74
N LEU A 33 -20.65 -6.72 -1.00
CA LEU A 33 -20.15 -6.97 -2.35
C LEU A 33 -20.19 -8.48 -2.60
N PRO A 34 -21.22 -8.96 -3.27
CA PRO A 34 -21.40 -10.41 -3.42
C PRO A 34 -20.34 -11.09 -4.27
N PHE A 35 -19.59 -10.32 -5.04
CA PHE A 35 -18.53 -10.89 -5.87
C PHE A 35 -17.20 -11.05 -5.11
N LEU A 36 -17.12 -10.62 -3.85
CA LEU A 36 -15.88 -10.74 -3.06
C LEU A 36 -16.02 -11.88 -2.05
N ALA A 37 -14.90 -12.55 -1.80
CA ALA A 37 -14.81 -13.57 -0.76
C ALA A 37 -14.26 -12.97 0.52
N ASP A 38 -14.55 -13.63 1.64
CA ASP A 38 -13.97 -13.18 2.92
C ASP A 38 -12.46 -13.23 2.85
N GLY A 39 -11.84 -12.15 3.31
CA GLY A 39 -10.38 -12.02 3.27
C GLY A 39 -9.83 -11.48 1.98
N GLN A 40 -10.65 -11.33 0.95
CA GLN A 40 -10.18 -10.82 -0.33
C GLN A 40 -9.94 -9.31 -0.25
N TYR A 41 -8.85 -8.85 -0.84
CA TYR A 41 -8.59 -7.42 -0.94
C TYR A 41 -9.35 -6.83 -2.11
N PHE A 42 -9.73 -5.56 -1.96
CA PHE A 42 -10.38 -4.84 -3.04
C PHE A 42 -9.97 -3.37 -2.98
N ARG A 43 -10.13 -2.68 -4.11
CA ARG A 43 -9.78 -1.28 -4.22
C ARG A 43 -11.04 -0.49 -4.56
N ILE A 44 -11.24 0.63 -3.87
CA ILE A 44 -12.33 1.55 -4.17
C ILE A 44 -11.76 2.74 -4.92
N CYS A 45 -12.38 3.10 -6.03
CA CYS A 45 -12.03 4.28 -6.81
C CYS A 45 -13.28 5.09 -7.07
N GLY A 46 -13.20 6.41 -6.86
CA GLY A 46 -14.33 7.31 -7.10
C GLY A 46 -15.13 7.68 -5.86
N SER A 47 -14.70 7.23 -4.70
CA SER A 47 -15.33 7.58 -3.43
C SER A 47 -14.71 8.89 -2.92
N VAL A 48 -15.49 9.65 -2.15
CA VAL A 48 -14.97 10.86 -1.51
C VAL A 48 -14.13 10.50 -0.28
N PHE A 49 -14.58 9.50 0.49
CA PHE A 49 -13.97 9.22 1.79
C PHE A 49 -13.23 7.89 1.86
N ASN A 50 -13.46 6.99 0.92
CA ASN A 50 -13.04 5.60 1.08
C ASN A 50 -12.15 5.07 -0.05
N ASP A 51 -11.62 5.93 -0.92
CA ASP A 51 -10.73 5.47 -1.98
C ASP A 51 -9.52 4.75 -1.38
N GLY A 52 -9.07 3.71 -2.05
CA GLY A 52 -7.89 2.99 -1.66
C GLY A 52 -8.12 1.51 -1.46
N LEU A 53 -7.18 0.88 -0.77
CA LEU A 53 -7.16 -0.55 -0.55
C LEU A 53 -7.91 -0.93 0.72
N HIS A 54 -8.75 -1.95 0.62
CA HIS A 54 -9.49 -2.48 1.75
C HIS A 54 -9.50 -4.00 1.69
N GLN A 55 -9.89 -4.64 2.78
CA GLN A 55 -10.03 -6.09 2.84
C GLN A 55 -11.48 -6.42 3.20
N TYR A 56 -12.07 -7.37 2.49
CA TYR A 56 -13.46 -7.73 2.67
C TYR A 56 -13.61 -8.80 3.77
N PRO A 57 -14.56 -8.71 4.67
CA PRO A 57 -15.56 -7.65 4.81
C PRO A 57 -14.94 -6.45 5.54
N ALA A 58 -15.24 -5.26 5.06
CA ALA A 58 -14.77 -4.03 5.69
C ALA A 58 -15.83 -3.55 6.66
N THR A 59 -15.41 -3.04 7.82
CA THR A 59 -16.33 -2.58 8.86
C THR A 59 -16.02 -1.18 9.35
N ASP A 60 -15.00 -0.57 8.79
CA ASP A 60 -14.50 0.73 9.26
C ASP A 60 -14.57 1.80 8.18
N LEU A 61 -15.42 1.62 7.19
CA LEU A 61 -15.57 2.59 6.11
C LEU A 61 -16.47 3.73 6.55
N ALA A 62 -16.28 4.89 5.92
CA ALA A 62 -17.17 6.00 6.14
C ALA A 62 -18.45 5.81 5.33
N ASP A 63 -19.59 6.08 5.94
CA ASP A 63 -20.88 5.93 5.26
C ASP A 63 -20.99 6.92 4.13
N GLU A 64 -21.35 6.43 2.94
CA GLU A 64 -21.59 7.28 1.78
C GLU A 64 -22.21 6.47 0.65
N GLU A 65 -22.80 7.16 -0.28
CA GLU A 65 -23.21 6.59 -1.55
C GLU A 65 -22.33 7.22 -2.62
N PHE A 66 -21.70 6.41 -3.46
CA PHE A 66 -20.79 6.94 -4.47
C PHE A 66 -20.95 6.19 -5.78
N SER A 67 -20.66 6.88 -6.87
CA SER A 67 -20.59 6.25 -8.19
C SER A 67 -19.12 6.13 -8.58
N GLY A 68 -18.66 4.93 -8.77
CA GLY A 68 -17.26 4.69 -9.07
C GLY A 68 -17.03 3.25 -9.43
N THR A 69 -15.84 2.74 -9.08
CA THR A 69 -15.48 1.36 -9.40
C THR A 69 -14.95 0.65 -8.17
N ILE A 70 -15.19 -0.65 -8.13
CA ILE A 70 -14.61 -1.56 -7.14
C ILE A 70 -13.82 -2.61 -7.89
N TRP A 71 -12.55 -2.76 -7.52
CA TRP A 71 -11.62 -3.67 -8.19
C TRP A 71 -11.42 -4.89 -7.31
N GLU A 72 -11.72 -6.08 -7.84
CA GLU A 72 -11.37 -7.33 -7.16
C GLU A 72 -9.89 -7.59 -7.34
N LEU A 73 -9.19 -7.82 -6.25
CA LEU A 73 -7.75 -8.02 -6.29
C LEU A 73 -7.41 -9.45 -5.86
N ALA A 74 -6.37 -10.02 -6.48
CA ALA A 74 -5.87 -11.34 -6.13
C ALA A 74 -4.42 -11.22 -5.72
N ILE A 75 -4.17 -10.52 -4.62
CA ILE A 75 -2.82 -10.22 -4.16
C ILE A 75 -2.17 -11.50 -3.63
N PRO A 76 -1.01 -11.89 -4.19
CA PRO A 76 -0.33 -13.10 -3.71
C PRO A 76 0.07 -12.96 -2.24
N PRO A 77 -0.02 -14.04 -1.45
CA PRO A 77 0.42 -13.98 -0.05
C PRO A 77 1.87 -13.53 0.10
N ALA A 78 2.73 -13.85 -0.87
CA ALA A 78 4.12 -13.42 -0.82
C ALA A 78 4.25 -11.90 -0.88
N VAL A 79 3.35 -11.22 -1.58
CA VAL A 79 3.36 -9.75 -1.64
C VAL A 79 2.87 -9.17 -0.31
N VAL A 80 1.84 -9.79 0.28
CA VAL A 80 1.37 -9.36 1.61
C VAL A 80 2.48 -9.53 2.64
N ASP A 81 3.17 -10.67 2.60
CA ASP A 81 4.29 -10.92 3.52
C ASP A 81 5.42 -9.92 3.31
N LEU A 82 5.71 -9.59 2.06
CA LEU A 82 6.71 -8.57 1.75
C LEU A 82 6.32 -7.22 2.33
N ALA A 83 5.05 -6.84 2.21
CA ALA A 83 4.57 -5.58 2.77
C ALA A 83 4.70 -5.57 4.29
N ASP A 84 4.42 -6.70 4.95
CA ASP A 84 4.59 -6.80 6.39
C ASP A 84 6.06 -6.70 6.78
N GLU A 85 6.94 -7.30 6.01
CA GLU A 85 8.38 -7.22 6.24
C GLU A 85 8.88 -5.79 6.09
N ILE A 86 8.41 -5.09 5.07
CA ILE A 86 8.77 -3.69 4.84
C ILE A 86 8.27 -2.83 5.99
N GLY A 87 7.04 -3.08 6.44
CA GLY A 87 6.48 -2.34 7.57
C GLY A 87 7.30 -2.52 8.84
N ALA A 88 7.74 -3.75 9.12
CA ALA A 88 8.58 -4.03 10.27
C ALA A 88 9.95 -3.35 10.14
N TRP A 89 10.51 -3.37 8.94
CA TRP A 89 11.78 -2.69 8.69
C TRP A 89 11.64 -1.19 8.92
N GLN A 90 10.54 -0.62 8.45
CA GLN A 90 10.30 0.81 8.59
C GLN A 90 10.10 1.21 10.04
N GLU A 91 9.47 0.36 10.85
CA GLU A 91 9.34 0.63 12.26
C GLU A 91 10.70 0.74 12.94
N LYS A 92 11.64 -0.10 12.54
CA LYS A 92 12.97 -0.08 13.11
C LYS A 92 13.81 1.07 12.60
N ASN A 93 13.67 1.42 11.33
CA ASN A 93 14.58 2.33 10.64
C ASN A 93 13.92 3.62 10.15
N GLY A 94 12.60 3.64 10.12
CA GLY A 94 11.86 4.72 9.48
C GLY A 94 12.10 6.07 10.12
N GLU A 95 12.18 6.10 11.42
CA GLU A 95 12.39 7.35 12.12
C GLU A 95 13.74 7.93 11.77
N ALA A 96 14.78 7.10 11.75
CA ALA A 96 16.10 7.55 11.39
C ALA A 96 16.16 7.99 9.92
N SER A 97 15.50 7.25 9.04
CA SER A 97 15.54 7.59 7.63
C SER A 97 14.61 8.76 7.30
N ALA A 98 13.59 8.99 8.11
CA ALA A 98 12.67 10.09 7.90
C ALA A 98 13.14 11.37 8.58
N SER A 99 14.07 11.28 9.50
CA SER A 99 14.50 12.43 10.27
C SER A 99 15.27 13.42 9.40
N PRO A 100 14.94 14.69 9.49
CA PRO A 100 15.68 15.68 8.69
C PRO A 100 17.08 15.92 9.23
N TYR A 101 17.37 15.39 10.42
CA TYR A 101 18.65 15.56 10.95
C TYR A 101 19.50 14.46 10.74
N GLN A 102 19.10 13.63 10.33
CA GLN A 102 19.89 12.58 10.31
C GLN A 102 21.06 12.87 9.88
N SER A 103 20.90 13.66 10.07
CA SER A 103 21.73 14.06 9.82
C SER A 103 22.34 14.76 10.48
N GLU A 104 22.01 15.02 11.45
CA GLU A 104 22.26 15.41 12.00
C GLU A 104 22.67 15.25 12.59
N SER A 105 22.90 15.23 12.93
CA SER A 105 23.15 15.03 13.38
C SER A 105 23.40 14.78 13.74
N PHE A 106 23.64 14.78 14.21
CA PHE A 106 23.88 14.31 14.26
C PHE A 106 24.64 14.32 13.71
N GLY A 107 24.95 14.57 13.70
CA GLY A 107 25.42 14.40 13.16
C GLY A 107 25.80 14.23 12.30
N GLY A 108 26.26 14.38 12.19
CA GLY A 108 26.42 14.06 11.39
C GLY A 108 26.54 13.48 10.75
N TYR A 109 26.30 13.13 11.21
CA TYR A 109 26.17 12.45 10.71
C TYR A 109 26.31 11.89 10.09
N SER A 110 26.44 11.93 10.28
CA SER A 110 26.37 11.26 9.79
C SER A 110 26.12 10.69 9.37
N TYR A 111 26.00 10.38 9.64
CA TYR A 111 25.80 9.56 9.33
C TYR A 111 25.72 9.14 8.20
N SER A 112 25.88 9.19 8.13
CA SER A 112 26.13 8.77 7.06
C SER A 112 25.91 7.46 6.56
N LYS A 113 25.94 6.72 7.23
CA LYS A 113 25.71 5.44 6.85
C LYS A 113 24.45 5.29 6.12
N ALA A 114 23.54 4.95 6.11
CA ALA A 114 22.23 4.86 5.49
C ALA A 114 22.03 5.80 4.29
N THR A 115 23.00 5.86 3.43
CA THR A 115 22.89 6.67 2.22
C THR A 115 22.68 5.77 1.02
N ASP A 116 21.74 6.14 0.18
CA ASP A 116 21.45 5.40 -1.03
C ASP A 116 22.21 6.03 -2.18
N ALA A 117 23.06 5.27 -2.82
CA ALA A 117 23.91 5.78 -3.90
C ALA A 117 23.08 6.24 -5.10
N GLU A 118 21.92 5.61 -5.32
CA GLU A 118 21.09 5.95 -6.47
C GLU A 118 20.33 7.24 -6.26
N THR A 119 19.85 7.47 -5.04
CA THR A 119 19.08 8.65 -4.76
C THR A 119 19.94 9.76 -4.17
N GLY A 120 21.11 9.42 -3.69
CA GLY A 120 21.97 10.38 -3.01
C GLY A 120 21.48 10.79 -1.66
N GLY A 121 20.46 10.11 -1.11
CA GLY A 121 19.83 10.47 0.15
C GLY A 121 19.76 9.31 1.12
N ALA A 122 18.99 9.49 2.17
CA ALA A 122 18.80 8.45 3.18
C ALA A 122 18.16 7.23 2.56
N VAL A 123 18.49 6.05 3.09
CA VAL A 123 17.91 4.79 2.65
C VAL A 123 16.44 4.76 3.02
N THR A 124 15.58 4.48 2.06
CA THR A 124 14.17 4.31 2.26
C THR A 124 13.80 2.85 2.02
N TRP A 125 12.58 2.47 2.38
CA TRP A 125 12.13 1.11 2.11
C TRP A 125 12.14 0.81 0.60
N LYS A 126 11.93 1.83 -0.22
CA LYS A 126 11.91 1.64 -1.67
C LYS A 126 13.26 1.19 -2.18
N SER A 127 14.34 1.74 -1.64
CA SER A 127 15.68 1.33 -2.05
C SER A 127 16.13 0.07 -1.31
N ALA A 128 15.78 -0.06 -0.03
CA ALA A 128 16.19 -1.22 0.75
C ALA A 128 15.60 -2.52 0.20
N PHE A 129 14.39 -2.47 -0.35
CA PHE A 129 13.70 -3.65 -0.87
C PHE A 129 13.59 -3.63 -2.39
N LYS A 130 14.47 -2.90 -3.06
CA LYS A 130 14.39 -2.68 -4.50
C LYS A 130 14.34 -3.99 -5.28
N GLN A 131 15.13 -4.96 -4.89
CA GLN A 131 15.21 -6.22 -5.62
C GLN A 131 13.92 -7.02 -5.48
N GLN A 132 13.42 -7.10 -4.25
CA GLN A 132 12.17 -7.81 -4.00
C GLN A 132 11.00 -7.14 -4.70
N LEU A 133 10.97 -5.81 -4.68
CA LEU A 133 9.90 -5.06 -5.34
C LEU A 133 9.95 -5.23 -6.85
N SER A 134 11.15 -5.28 -7.42
CA SER A 134 11.30 -5.45 -8.87
C SER A 134 10.70 -6.74 -9.37
N ALA A 135 10.73 -7.79 -8.56
CA ALA A 135 10.18 -9.09 -8.95
C ALA A 135 8.67 -9.03 -9.21
N TRP A 136 7.99 -8.10 -8.55
CA TRP A 136 6.54 -7.97 -8.66
C TRP A 136 6.09 -6.77 -9.47
N ARG A 137 7.02 -5.95 -9.90
CA ARG A 137 6.67 -4.71 -10.61
C ARG A 137 6.07 -5.00 -11.97
N LYS A 138 4.97 -4.32 -12.25
CA LYS A 138 4.32 -4.44 -13.54
C LYS A 138 5.02 -3.53 -14.54
N ILE A 139 5.29 -4.07 -15.68
CA ILE A 139 5.96 -3.33 -16.75
C ILE A 139 4.95 -2.67 -17.66
#